data_871ed3b316bfa1761799acbd4279ac28
#
_entry.id   871ed3b316bfa1761799acbd4279ac28
#
_cell.length_a   1.000
_cell.length_b   1.000
_cell.length_c   1.000
_cell.angle_alpha   90.00
_cell.angle_beta   90.00
_cell.angle_gamma   90.00
#
_symmetry.space_group_name_H-M   'P 1'
#
loop_
_entity.id
_entity.type
_entity.pdbx_description
1 polymer ?
#
loop_
_entity_poly.entity_id
_entity_poly.type
_entity_poly.pdbx_seq_one_letter_code
_entity_poly.pdbx_strand_id
1 'polypeptide(L)'
;VWKGKFSVGGEWTYTHRKDNYLNVENYVPSSNSKMNEMNITAFAEYSRSISIGDFILGARYEQIKFDYYKDDLHIDDQSRSYDNIYPNVSFSTRIGKVKTQISYTVKTQRPSYRLLSNSSLYIDRFSIQQGNPTLKSEITHNLNWIASWKFLQLSLGYQQTKNAIIYWGEPLNPNEYTILLKSINLNKSLPMLNAFISASPHIGIWESRLSLGITKQWLTIDSDGQQLKLNEPRFTGVLSNSFTLPENFLLSLDMQFRSKGDLRNVYFDRFNSYVDISLRKSFLNDALSIEVRGDDLFRQQKSKTLLRSGA
;
A
#
# COMPACT_ATOMS: atom_id res chain seq x y z
N VAL A 1 -16.03 28.80 -27.07
CA VAL A 1 -15.25 27.60 -27.41
C VAL A 1 -14.69 27.03 -26.13
N TRP A 2 -15.05 25.79 -25.79
CA TRP A 2 -14.56 25.06 -24.62
C TRP A 2 -13.05 24.81 -24.79
N LYS A 3 -12.23 25.54 -24.05
CA LYS A 3 -10.76 25.41 -24.08
C LYS A 3 -10.31 24.40 -23.02
N GLY A 4 -10.68 23.13 -23.14
CA GLY A 4 -10.28 22.07 -22.22
C GLY A 4 -10.31 20.71 -22.89
N LYS A 5 -9.70 19.71 -22.25
CA LYS A 5 -9.73 18.31 -22.69
C LYS A 5 -10.76 17.54 -21.86
N PHE A 6 -11.64 16.83 -22.51
CA PHE A 6 -12.61 15.94 -21.90
C PHE A 6 -12.26 14.49 -22.27
N SER A 7 -12.19 13.62 -21.26
CA SER A 7 -11.89 12.19 -21.41
C SER A 7 -13.00 11.39 -20.76
N VAL A 8 -13.49 10.37 -21.43
CA VAL A 8 -14.48 9.43 -20.93
C VAL A 8 -14.05 8.01 -21.26
N GLY A 9 -14.44 7.07 -20.46
CA GLY A 9 -14.19 5.67 -20.72
C GLY A 9 -15.02 4.76 -19.81
N GLY A 10 -15.02 3.49 -20.13
CA GLY A 10 -15.69 2.47 -19.36
C GLY A 10 -14.96 1.13 -19.47
N GLU A 11 -15.18 0.29 -18.47
CA GLU A 11 -14.63 -1.04 -18.38
C GLU A 11 -15.69 -1.98 -17.83
N TRP A 12 -15.76 -3.17 -18.38
CA TRP A 12 -16.54 -4.27 -17.86
C TRP A 12 -15.65 -5.47 -17.65
N THR A 13 -15.70 -6.05 -16.45
CA THR A 13 -14.89 -7.22 -16.09
C THR A 13 -15.78 -8.27 -15.46
N TYR A 14 -15.58 -9.53 -15.86
CA TYR A 14 -16.20 -10.66 -15.21
C TYR A 14 -15.12 -11.64 -14.78
N THR A 15 -15.12 -11.98 -13.50
CA THR A 15 -14.17 -12.93 -12.90
C THR A 15 -14.92 -14.13 -12.35
N HIS A 16 -14.50 -15.31 -12.77
CA HIS A 16 -14.94 -16.59 -12.23
C HIS A 16 -13.76 -17.27 -11.57
N ARG A 17 -13.86 -17.59 -10.30
CA ARG A 17 -12.81 -18.26 -9.55
C ARG A 17 -13.37 -19.45 -8.78
N LYS A 18 -12.61 -20.56 -8.80
CA LYS A 18 -12.83 -21.74 -7.96
C LYS A 18 -11.61 -21.97 -7.10
N ASP A 19 -11.82 -22.20 -5.82
CA ASP A 19 -10.79 -22.57 -4.85
C ASP A 19 -11.17 -23.89 -4.19
N ASN A 20 -10.37 -24.93 -4.45
CA ASN A 20 -10.48 -26.23 -3.80
C ASN A 20 -9.28 -26.41 -2.88
N TYR A 21 -9.55 -26.59 -1.62
CA TYR A 21 -8.56 -26.95 -0.62
C TYR A 21 -8.90 -28.30 -0.02
N LEU A 22 -8.04 -29.28 -0.27
CA LEU A 22 -8.18 -30.62 0.27
C LEU A 22 -7.11 -30.87 1.32
N ASN A 23 -7.52 -31.13 2.55
CA ASN A 23 -6.64 -31.57 3.62
C ASN A 23 -6.91 -33.03 3.97
N VAL A 24 -6.04 -33.92 3.51
CA VAL A 24 -6.18 -35.36 3.69
C VAL A 24 -6.03 -35.78 5.14
N GLU A 25 -5.22 -35.04 5.89
CA GLU A 25 -4.91 -35.34 7.32
C GLU A 25 -5.89 -34.68 8.31
N ASN A 26 -6.85 -33.90 7.79
CA ASN A 26 -7.92 -33.25 8.56
C ASN A 26 -7.47 -32.31 9.71
N TYR A 27 -6.23 -31.78 9.67
CA TYR A 27 -5.80 -30.76 10.63
C TYR A 27 -6.61 -29.47 10.52
N VAL A 28 -7.05 -29.14 9.31
CA VAL A 28 -7.97 -28.05 9.02
C VAL A 28 -9.04 -28.56 8.07
N PRO A 29 -10.26 -28.00 8.09
CA PRO A 29 -11.34 -28.45 7.21
C PRO A 29 -10.96 -28.28 5.74
N SER A 30 -11.27 -29.28 4.92
CA SER A 30 -11.29 -29.12 3.46
C SER A 30 -12.35 -28.11 3.06
N SER A 31 -12.12 -27.34 2.00
CA SER A 31 -13.08 -26.34 1.55
C SER A 31 -13.16 -26.31 0.03
N ASN A 32 -14.36 -26.11 -0.49
CA ASN A 32 -14.64 -25.87 -1.89
C ASN A 32 -15.43 -24.57 -1.98
N SER A 33 -14.87 -23.56 -2.63
CA SER A 33 -15.54 -22.27 -2.81
C SER A 33 -15.45 -21.80 -4.25
N LYS A 34 -16.49 -21.06 -4.67
CA LYS A 34 -16.60 -20.46 -5.99
C LYS A 34 -17.01 -19.02 -5.83
N MET A 35 -16.39 -18.13 -6.58
CA MET A 35 -16.62 -16.70 -6.57
C MET A 35 -16.87 -16.22 -7.99
N ASN A 36 -17.97 -15.49 -8.17
CA ASN A 36 -18.26 -14.78 -9.40
C ASN A 36 -18.28 -13.28 -9.10
N GLU A 37 -17.51 -12.51 -9.83
CA GLU A 37 -17.50 -11.05 -9.68
C GLU A 37 -17.73 -10.39 -11.03
N MET A 38 -18.74 -9.54 -11.10
CA MET A 38 -18.99 -8.63 -12.20
C MET A 38 -18.67 -7.21 -11.74
N ASN A 39 -17.86 -6.51 -12.50
CA ASN A 39 -17.50 -5.12 -12.26
C ASN A 39 -17.77 -4.28 -13.50
N ILE A 40 -18.55 -3.23 -13.33
CA ILE A 40 -18.82 -2.21 -14.34
C ILE A 40 -18.26 -0.88 -13.83
N THR A 41 -17.41 -0.27 -14.63
CA THR A 41 -16.79 1.02 -14.32
C THR A 41 -17.04 1.99 -15.46
N ALA A 42 -17.38 3.22 -15.11
CA ALA A 42 -17.42 4.35 -16.04
C ALA A 42 -16.69 5.54 -15.42
N PHE A 43 -15.97 6.32 -16.22
CA PHE A 43 -15.31 7.53 -15.73
C PHE A 43 -15.46 8.68 -16.71
N ALA A 44 -15.42 9.89 -16.16
CA ALA A 44 -15.34 11.13 -16.90
C ALA A 44 -14.33 12.05 -16.22
N GLU A 45 -13.49 12.70 -17.00
CA GLU A 45 -12.49 13.66 -16.54
C GLU A 45 -12.45 14.88 -17.47
N TYR A 46 -12.39 16.04 -16.88
CA TYR A 46 -12.19 17.31 -17.54
C TYR A 46 -10.91 17.97 -17.04
N SER A 47 -10.04 18.37 -17.96
CA SER A 47 -8.82 19.09 -17.64
C SER A 47 -8.74 20.41 -18.44
N ARG A 48 -8.25 21.46 -17.79
CA ARG A 48 -8.10 22.78 -18.38
C ARG A 48 -6.94 23.54 -17.78
N SER A 49 -6.13 24.14 -18.66
CA SER A 49 -5.17 25.18 -18.27
C SER A 49 -5.87 26.54 -18.26
N ILE A 50 -5.71 27.27 -17.18
CA ILE A 50 -6.17 28.65 -17.00
C ILE A 50 -4.96 29.53 -16.64
N SER A 51 -5.14 30.85 -16.64
CA SER A 51 -4.03 31.81 -16.41
C SER A 51 -3.30 31.59 -15.07
N ILE A 52 -3.97 31.03 -14.06
CA ILE A 52 -3.41 30.82 -12.71
C ILE A 52 -2.93 29.38 -12.49
N GLY A 53 -3.10 28.46 -13.45
CA GLY A 53 -2.66 27.06 -13.30
C GLY A 53 -3.48 26.06 -14.09
N ASP A 54 -3.25 24.78 -13.81
CA ASP A 54 -3.91 23.65 -14.44
C ASP A 54 -4.90 23.01 -13.48
N PHE A 55 -6.11 22.77 -13.96
CA PHE A 55 -7.19 22.20 -13.19
C PHE A 55 -7.64 20.87 -13.80
N ILE A 56 -7.85 19.86 -12.95
CA ILE A 56 -8.41 18.55 -13.32
C ILE A 56 -9.59 18.26 -12.40
N LEU A 57 -10.71 17.88 -12.99
CA LEU A 57 -11.90 17.41 -12.29
C LEU A 57 -12.36 16.11 -12.93
N GLY A 58 -12.45 15.06 -12.15
CA GLY A 58 -12.89 13.75 -12.63
C GLY A 58 -13.77 13.04 -11.61
N ALA A 59 -14.52 12.07 -12.09
CA ALA A 59 -15.24 11.11 -11.28
C ALA A 59 -15.24 9.74 -11.95
N ARG A 60 -15.13 8.70 -11.16
CA ARG A 60 -15.29 7.30 -11.58
C ARG A 60 -16.46 6.70 -10.81
N TYR A 61 -17.40 6.15 -11.54
CA TYR A 61 -18.47 5.30 -11.03
C TYR A 61 -18.05 3.84 -11.14
N GLU A 62 -18.33 3.03 -10.13
CA GLU A 62 -18.06 1.61 -10.11
C GLU A 62 -19.23 0.87 -9.49
N GLN A 63 -19.75 -0.13 -10.21
CA GLN A 63 -20.75 -1.07 -9.73
C GLN A 63 -20.11 -2.45 -9.66
N ILE A 64 -20.24 -3.12 -8.51
CA ILE A 64 -19.75 -4.46 -8.27
C ILE A 64 -20.88 -5.36 -7.83
N LYS A 65 -20.94 -6.53 -8.44
CA LYS A 65 -21.75 -7.66 -7.98
C LYS A 65 -20.80 -8.83 -7.72
N PHE A 66 -20.80 -9.33 -6.49
CA PHE A 66 -19.98 -10.44 -6.03
C PHE A 66 -20.88 -11.51 -5.44
N ASP A 67 -20.91 -12.70 -6.05
CA ASP A 67 -21.65 -13.87 -5.62
C ASP A 67 -20.66 -14.93 -5.10
N TYR A 68 -20.87 -15.37 -3.87
CA TYR A 68 -20.05 -16.38 -3.20
C TYR A 68 -20.82 -17.69 -3.04
N TYR A 69 -20.15 -18.81 -3.33
CA TYR A 69 -20.68 -20.14 -3.19
C TYR A 69 -19.74 -20.98 -2.32
N LYS A 70 -20.31 -21.79 -1.44
CA LYS A 70 -19.62 -22.82 -0.68
C LYS A 70 -20.29 -24.16 -0.98
N ASP A 71 -19.48 -25.15 -1.40
CA ASP A 71 -19.98 -26.48 -1.81
C ASP A 71 -21.14 -26.39 -2.81
N ASP A 72 -21.00 -25.50 -3.81
CA ASP A 72 -21.97 -25.13 -4.83
C ASP A 72 -23.28 -24.49 -4.34
N LEU A 73 -23.42 -24.22 -3.03
CA LEU A 73 -24.55 -23.49 -2.47
C LEU A 73 -24.24 -22.00 -2.42
N HIS A 74 -25.15 -21.16 -2.92
CA HIS A 74 -25.04 -19.71 -2.83
C HIS A 74 -25.17 -19.24 -1.37
N ILE A 75 -24.26 -18.39 -0.91
CA ILE A 75 -24.21 -17.86 0.46
C ILE A 75 -24.52 -16.37 0.44
N ASP A 76 -25.76 -16.02 0.80
CA ASP A 76 -26.24 -14.64 0.72
C ASP A 76 -25.42 -13.68 1.61
N ASP A 77 -25.09 -14.07 2.85
CA ASP A 77 -24.33 -13.24 3.80
C ASP A 77 -22.89 -12.93 3.33
N GLN A 78 -22.39 -13.71 2.39
CA GLN A 78 -21.04 -13.56 1.82
C GLN A 78 -21.07 -12.99 0.41
N SER A 79 -22.26 -12.85 -0.16
CA SER A 79 -22.53 -12.23 -1.46
C SER A 79 -22.88 -10.75 -1.26
N ARG A 80 -22.59 -9.89 -2.25
CA ARG A 80 -22.84 -8.45 -2.12
C ARG A 80 -22.94 -7.77 -3.47
N SER A 81 -23.74 -6.72 -3.50
CA SER A 81 -23.77 -5.76 -4.61
C SER A 81 -23.69 -4.35 -4.05
N TYR A 82 -22.86 -3.52 -4.63
CA TYR A 82 -22.73 -2.12 -4.24
C TYR A 82 -22.23 -1.26 -5.41
N ASP A 83 -22.50 0.00 -5.32
CA ASP A 83 -22.03 1.03 -6.23
C ASP A 83 -21.39 2.19 -5.48
N ASN A 84 -20.38 2.81 -6.08
CA ASN A 84 -19.67 3.93 -5.49
C ASN A 84 -19.23 4.93 -6.57
N ILE A 85 -19.06 6.18 -6.13
CA ILE A 85 -18.46 7.25 -6.93
C ILE A 85 -17.14 7.66 -6.29
N TYR A 86 -16.08 7.72 -7.09
CA TYR A 86 -14.74 8.09 -6.68
C TYR A 86 -14.34 9.40 -7.38
N PRO A 87 -14.45 10.55 -6.69
CA PRO A 87 -14.04 11.84 -7.21
C PRO A 87 -12.52 11.97 -7.25
N ASN A 88 -12.05 12.76 -8.21
CA ASN A 88 -10.67 13.21 -8.38
C ASN A 88 -10.65 14.70 -8.73
N VAL A 89 -9.99 15.50 -7.90
CA VAL A 89 -9.81 16.93 -8.13
C VAL A 89 -8.35 17.28 -7.93
N SER A 90 -7.76 18.02 -8.86
CA SER A 90 -6.38 18.46 -8.77
C SER A 90 -6.23 19.87 -9.31
N PHE A 91 -5.44 20.67 -8.62
CA PHE A 91 -5.03 21.99 -9.06
C PHE A 91 -3.52 22.14 -8.93
N SER A 92 -2.86 22.50 -10.02
CA SER A 92 -1.42 22.72 -10.09
C SER A 92 -1.14 24.15 -10.51
N THR A 93 -0.21 24.81 -9.85
CA THR A 93 0.18 26.17 -10.18
C THR A 93 1.65 26.42 -9.90
N ARG A 94 2.14 27.60 -10.29
CA ARG A 94 3.47 28.07 -9.94
C ARG A 94 3.35 29.39 -9.14
N ILE A 95 3.91 29.39 -7.94
CA ILE A 95 3.99 30.56 -7.07
C ILE A 95 5.45 31.00 -7.04
N GLY A 96 5.79 32.04 -7.78
CA GLY A 96 7.18 32.44 -8.01
C GLY A 96 8.00 31.32 -8.67
N LYS A 97 8.99 30.78 -7.97
CA LYS A 97 9.85 29.69 -8.45
C LYS A 97 9.40 28.31 -7.99
N VAL A 98 8.38 28.23 -7.15
CA VAL A 98 7.85 26.98 -6.59
C VAL A 98 6.71 26.47 -7.45
N LYS A 99 6.80 25.22 -7.94
CA LYS A 99 5.66 24.51 -8.52
C LYS A 99 4.92 23.84 -7.37
N THR A 100 3.60 24.00 -7.30
CA THR A 100 2.77 23.43 -6.25
C THR A 100 1.54 22.77 -6.84
N GLN A 101 1.11 21.69 -6.21
CA GLN A 101 -0.10 20.97 -6.55
C GLN A 101 -0.84 20.57 -5.28
N ILE A 102 -2.14 20.75 -5.27
CA ILE A 102 -3.05 20.18 -4.32
C ILE A 102 -3.98 19.22 -5.04
N SER A 103 -4.23 18.05 -4.45
CA SER A 103 -5.13 17.05 -5.04
C SER A 103 -5.93 16.34 -3.96
N TYR A 104 -7.19 16.08 -4.29
CA TYR A 104 -8.08 15.23 -3.54
C TYR A 104 -8.52 14.07 -4.42
N THR A 105 -8.32 12.84 -3.95
CA THR A 105 -8.71 11.62 -4.66
C THR A 105 -9.37 10.64 -3.72
N VAL A 106 -10.38 9.94 -4.20
CA VAL A 106 -10.94 8.78 -3.52
C VAL A 106 -10.55 7.53 -4.29
N LYS A 107 -10.00 6.54 -3.60
CA LYS A 107 -9.55 5.27 -4.19
C LYS A 107 -10.16 4.10 -3.44
N THR A 108 -10.45 3.03 -4.17
CA THR A 108 -10.84 1.75 -3.60
C THR A 108 -9.73 0.74 -3.72
N GLN A 109 -9.60 -0.13 -2.71
CA GLN A 109 -8.75 -1.32 -2.74
C GLN A 109 -9.57 -2.53 -2.33
N ARG A 110 -9.75 -3.46 -3.26
CA ARG A 110 -10.48 -4.69 -3.01
C ARG A 110 -9.62 -5.71 -2.26
N PRO A 111 -10.23 -6.51 -1.37
CA PRO A 111 -9.54 -7.68 -0.82
C PRO A 111 -9.12 -8.62 -1.96
N SER A 112 -7.97 -9.24 -1.85
CA SER A 112 -7.60 -10.30 -2.79
C SER A 112 -8.55 -11.50 -2.64
N TYR A 113 -8.77 -12.25 -3.71
CA TYR A 113 -9.63 -13.44 -3.66
C TYR A 113 -9.15 -14.48 -2.64
N ARG A 114 -7.83 -14.54 -2.36
CA ARG A 114 -7.30 -15.39 -1.31
C ARG A 114 -7.83 -15.00 0.08
N LEU A 115 -7.99 -13.71 0.34
CA LEU A 115 -8.57 -13.22 1.60
C LEU A 115 -10.08 -13.43 1.67
N LEU A 116 -10.74 -13.54 0.51
CA LEU A 116 -12.18 -13.81 0.40
C LEU A 116 -12.50 -15.32 0.38
N SER A 117 -11.50 -16.18 0.19
CA SER A 117 -11.69 -17.64 0.26
C SER A 117 -11.96 -18.08 1.69
N ASN A 118 -12.79 -19.09 1.88
CA ASN A 118 -13.03 -19.70 3.19
C ASN A 118 -12.00 -20.77 3.56
N SER A 119 -10.93 -20.90 2.75
CA SER A 119 -9.89 -21.89 2.97
C SER A 119 -9.04 -21.55 4.19
N SER A 120 -8.72 -22.56 4.97
CA SER A 120 -7.82 -22.46 6.12
C SER A 120 -6.44 -22.96 5.72
N LEU A 121 -5.40 -22.18 6.00
CA LEU A 121 -4.01 -22.53 5.77
C LEU A 121 -3.35 -22.85 7.13
N TYR A 122 -2.86 -24.06 7.28
CA TYR A 122 -2.02 -24.43 8.42
C TYR A 122 -0.65 -23.77 8.26
N ILE A 123 -0.27 -22.89 9.18
CA ILE A 123 1.03 -22.23 9.19
C ILE A 123 2.00 -23.05 10.04
N ASP A 124 1.64 -23.28 11.30
CA ASP A 124 2.37 -24.11 12.25
C ASP A 124 1.42 -24.62 13.35
N ARG A 125 1.96 -25.35 14.32
CA ARG A 125 1.18 -25.93 15.45
C ARG A 125 0.47 -24.89 16.33
N PHE A 126 0.80 -23.61 16.19
CA PHE A 126 0.24 -22.52 17.01
C PHE A 126 -0.59 -21.56 16.19
N SER A 127 -0.60 -21.70 14.86
CA SER A 127 -1.28 -20.72 14.00
C SER A 127 -1.91 -21.33 12.76
N ILE A 128 -3.17 -20.95 12.54
CA ILE A 128 -3.94 -21.27 11.34
C ILE A 128 -4.37 -19.92 10.74
N GLN A 129 -4.18 -19.74 9.46
CA GLN A 129 -4.68 -18.58 8.73
C GLN A 129 -5.94 -18.96 7.98
N GLN A 130 -6.99 -18.15 8.08
CA GLN A 130 -8.25 -18.33 7.36
C GLN A 130 -8.61 -17.06 6.58
N GLY A 131 -9.19 -17.24 5.40
CA GLY A 131 -9.79 -16.13 4.67
C GLY A 131 -11.11 -15.69 5.29
N ASN A 132 -11.64 -14.54 4.83
CA ASN A 132 -12.89 -13.97 5.31
C ASN A 132 -13.71 -13.45 4.12
N PRO A 133 -14.72 -14.20 3.66
CA PRO A 133 -15.56 -13.80 2.53
C PRO A 133 -16.37 -12.53 2.77
N THR A 134 -16.58 -12.13 4.04
CA THR A 134 -17.35 -10.93 4.39
C THR A 134 -16.58 -9.62 4.28
N LEU A 135 -15.28 -9.67 3.92
CA LEU A 135 -14.45 -8.48 3.79
C LEU A 135 -15.00 -7.51 2.76
N LYS A 136 -15.10 -6.25 3.16
CA LYS A 136 -15.47 -5.12 2.30
C LYS A 136 -14.22 -4.47 1.71
N SER A 137 -14.37 -3.82 0.57
CA SER A 137 -13.31 -3.00 -0.03
C SER A 137 -12.94 -1.83 0.88
N GLU A 138 -11.66 -1.53 0.95
CA GLU A 138 -11.18 -0.29 1.58
C GLU A 138 -11.50 0.88 0.66
N ILE A 139 -11.95 1.99 1.24
CA ILE A 139 -12.15 3.26 0.55
C ILE A 139 -11.28 4.30 1.22
N THR A 140 -10.31 4.84 0.48
CA THR A 140 -9.34 5.79 0.99
C THR A 140 -9.56 7.16 0.35
N HIS A 141 -9.87 8.14 1.18
CA HIS A 141 -9.87 9.55 0.84
C HIS A 141 -8.45 10.09 1.03
N ASN A 142 -7.88 10.69 0.00
CA ASN A 142 -6.52 11.22 0.02
C ASN A 142 -6.56 12.71 -0.30
N LEU A 143 -6.02 13.51 0.58
CA LEU A 143 -5.69 14.92 0.33
C LEU A 143 -4.17 15.04 0.31
N ASN A 144 -3.60 15.46 -0.83
CA ASN A 144 -2.16 15.59 -1.00
C ASN A 144 -1.80 17.01 -1.41
N TRP A 145 -0.73 17.52 -0.85
CA TRP A 145 -0.08 18.74 -1.29
C TRP A 145 1.38 18.46 -1.59
N ILE A 146 1.84 18.91 -2.77
CA ILE A 146 3.22 18.77 -3.22
C ILE A 146 3.74 20.15 -3.60
N ALA A 147 4.95 20.47 -3.16
CA ALA A 147 5.68 21.67 -3.56
C ALA A 147 7.09 21.29 -4.02
N SER A 148 7.50 21.81 -5.17
CA SER A 148 8.80 21.51 -5.78
C SER A 148 9.52 22.79 -6.13
N TRP A 149 10.80 22.89 -5.71
CA TRP A 149 11.67 23.99 -6.01
C TRP A 149 13.08 23.48 -6.33
N LYS A 150 13.53 23.75 -7.57
CA LYS A 150 14.81 23.21 -8.06
C LYS A 150 14.87 21.69 -7.85
N PHE A 151 15.82 21.23 -7.06
CA PHE A 151 16.05 19.82 -6.71
C PHE A 151 15.30 19.38 -5.43
N LEU A 152 14.57 20.27 -4.78
CA LEU A 152 13.83 19.99 -3.54
C LEU A 152 12.35 19.73 -3.84
N GLN A 153 11.77 18.78 -3.13
CA GLN A 153 10.34 18.50 -3.12
C GLN A 153 9.87 18.23 -1.69
N LEU A 154 8.76 18.86 -1.33
CA LEU A 154 8.00 18.59 -0.12
C LEU A 154 6.67 17.97 -0.51
N SER A 155 6.26 16.91 0.19
CA SER A 155 4.95 16.26 0.03
C SER A 155 4.29 16.09 1.38
N LEU A 156 3.04 16.55 1.52
CA LEU A 156 2.20 16.33 2.67
C LEU A 156 0.92 15.63 2.24
N GLY A 157 0.59 14.52 2.88
CA GLY A 157 -0.58 13.71 2.57
C GLY A 157 -1.38 13.40 3.82
N TYR A 158 -2.69 13.65 3.78
CA TYR A 158 -3.63 13.15 4.77
C TYR A 158 -4.52 12.11 4.12
N GLN A 159 -4.63 10.96 4.77
CA GLN A 159 -5.43 9.83 4.30
C GLN A 159 -6.45 9.44 5.35
N GLN A 160 -7.66 9.10 4.92
CA GLN A 160 -8.68 8.51 5.77
C GLN A 160 -9.24 7.28 5.09
N THR A 161 -8.92 6.10 5.63
CA THR A 161 -9.35 4.82 5.07
C THR A 161 -10.56 4.29 5.83
N LYS A 162 -11.69 4.14 5.13
CA LYS A 162 -12.88 3.42 5.61
C LYS A 162 -12.72 1.94 5.33
N ASN A 163 -13.25 1.09 6.22
CA ASN A 163 -13.15 -0.36 6.13
C ASN A 163 -11.71 -0.87 5.99
N ALA A 164 -10.74 -0.20 6.62
CA ALA A 164 -9.33 -0.63 6.55
C ALA A 164 -9.22 -2.09 6.97
N ILE A 165 -8.51 -2.90 6.17
CA ILE A 165 -8.33 -4.32 6.40
C ILE A 165 -7.11 -4.52 7.28
N ILE A 166 -7.28 -5.22 8.39
CA ILE A 166 -6.21 -5.58 9.33
C ILE A 166 -6.19 -7.09 9.53
N TYR A 167 -5.04 -7.63 9.94
CA TYR A 167 -4.93 -9.00 10.41
C TYR A 167 -5.38 -9.06 11.87
N TRP A 168 -6.21 -10.04 12.19
CA TRP A 168 -6.72 -10.22 13.54
C TRP A 168 -6.47 -11.64 13.99
N GLY A 169 -5.85 -11.79 15.16
CA GLY A 169 -5.66 -13.07 15.81
C GLY A 169 -6.70 -13.24 16.92
N GLU A 170 -7.29 -14.41 17.00
CA GLU A 170 -8.17 -14.83 18.08
C GLU A 170 -7.85 -16.27 18.45
N PRO A 171 -8.04 -16.72 19.70
CA PRO A 171 -7.90 -18.11 20.06
C PRO A 171 -8.83 -18.98 19.20
N LEU A 172 -8.30 -20.08 18.62
CA LEU A 172 -9.13 -21.00 17.84
C LEU A 172 -10.14 -21.69 18.77
N ASN A 173 -9.69 -22.10 19.93
CA ASN A 173 -10.51 -22.63 21.02
C ASN A 173 -10.03 -22.04 22.36
N PRO A 174 -10.91 -21.81 23.35
CA PRO A 174 -10.55 -21.21 24.64
C PRO A 174 -9.48 -21.99 25.43
N ASN A 175 -9.32 -23.29 25.16
CA ASN A 175 -8.44 -24.19 25.89
C ASN A 175 -7.18 -24.58 25.10
N GLU A 176 -6.97 -23.99 23.90
CA GLU A 176 -5.84 -24.30 23.03
C GLU A 176 -4.96 -23.06 22.80
N TYR A 177 -3.67 -23.26 22.66
CA TYR A 177 -2.73 -22.19 22.33
C TYR A 177 -2.68 -21.86 20.83
N THR A 178 -3.61 -22.43 20.04
CA THR A 178 -3.66 -22.21 18.60
C THR A 178 -4.43 -20.92 18.30
N ILE A 179 -3.80 -20.04 17.53
CA ILE A 179 -4.35 -18.75 17.12
C ILE A 179 -4.92 -18.87 15.70
N LEU A 180 -6.15 -18.45 15.53
CA LEU A 180 -6.76 -18.24 14.22
C LEU A 180 -6.46 -16.82 13.74
N LEU A 181 -5.67 -16.71 12.67
CA LEU A 181 -5.36 -15.45 12.00
C LEU A 181 -6.33 -15.24 10.84
N LYS A 182 -7.12 -14.18 10.88
CA LYS A 182 -8.01 -13.78 9.78
C LYS A 182 -7.91 -12.29 9.52
N SER A 183 -8.29 -11.87 8.32
CA SER A 183 -8.43 -10.46 8.01
C SER A 183 -9.83 -9.97 8.37
N ILE A 184 -9.91 -8.78 8.95
CA ILE A 184 -11.18 -8.11 9.28
C ILE A 184 -11.16 -6.66 8.80
N ASN A 185 -12.32 -6.07 8.58
CA ASN A 185 -12.43 -4.64 8.38
C ASN A 185 -12.54 -3.91 9.71
N LEU A 186 -11.83 -2.80 9.85
CA LEU A 186 -12.03 -1.88 10.97
C LEU A 186 -13.41 -1.22 10.89
N ASN A 187 -14.11 -1.17 12.01
CA ASN A 187 -15.43 -0.50 12.12
C ASN A 187 -15.31 1.03 12.11
N LYS A 188 -14.09 1.56 12.36
CA LYS A 188 -13.78 3.00 12.38
C LYS A 188 -12.85 3.33 11.22
N SER A 189 -12.94 4.55 10.73
CA SER A 189 -11.98 5.04 9.74
C SER A 189 -10.58 5.15 10.35
N LEU A 190 -9.57 4.81 9.56
CA LEU A 190 -8.16 4.92 9.92
C LEU A 190 -7.57 6.20 9.30
N PRO A 191 -7.39 7.27 10.08
CA PRO A 191 -6.69 8.46 9.63
C PRO A 191 -5.17 8.27 9.69
N MET A 192 -4.46 8.81 8.70
CA MET A 192 -3.01 8.72 8.56
C MET A 192 -2.45 10.00 7.94
N LEU A 193 -1.36 10.50 8.50
CA LEU A 193 -0.57 11.61 7.97
C LEU A 193 0.75 11.08 7.42
N ASN A 194 1.11 11.53 6.22
CA ASN A 194 2.40 11.27 5.59
C ASN A 194 3.05 12.60 5.26
N ALA A 195 4.32 12.77 5.61
CA ALA A 195 5.10 13.90 5.20
C ALA A 195 6.47 13.44 4.71
N PHE A 196 6.88 13.93 3.53
CA PHE A 196 8.14 13.58 2.91
C PHE A 196 8.85 14.84 2.40
N ILE A 197 10.16 14.87 2.59
CA ILE A 197 11.04 15.81 1.93
C ILE A 197 12.04 15.02 1.09
N SER A 198 12.21 15.42 -0.17
CA SER A 198 13.14 14.79 -1.09
C SER A 198 14.04 15.83 -1.73
N ALA A 199 15.30 15.45 -1.95
CA ALA A 199 16.29 16.27 -2.64
C ALA A 199 17.03 15.39 -3.67
N SER A 200 17.16 15.91 -4.90
CA SER A 200 17.87 15.21 -5.98
C SER A 200 18.87 16.17 -6.66
N PRO A 201 19.94 16.61 -5.95
CA PRO A 201 20.98 17.43 -6.54
C PRO A 201 21.82 16.64 -7.51
N HIS A 202 22.31 17.32 -8.56
CA HIS A 202 23.34 16.85 -9.47
C HIS A 202 24.46 17.91 -9.51
N ILE A 203 25.66 17.53 -9.11
CA ILE A 203 26.81 18.45 -9.02
C ILE A 203 28.05 17.75 -9.60
N GLY A 204 28.37 18.09 -10.85
CA GLY A 204 29.50 17.49 -11.54
C GLY A 204 29.34 15.97 -11.68
N ILE A 205 30.27 15.22 -11.09
CA ILE A 205 30.29 13.76 -11.12
C ILE A 205 29.30 13.11 -10.13
N TRP A 206 28.74 13.90 -9.20
CA TRP A 206 27.90 13.43 -8.11
C TRP A 206 26.43 13.66 -8.38
N GLU A 207 25.65 12.59 -8.32
CA GLU A 207 24.21 12.58 -8.28
C GLU A 207 23.75 12.00 -6.95
N SER A 208 22.81 12.66 -6.30
CA SER A 208 22.23 12.19 -5.05
C SER A 208 20.70 12.19 -5.10
N ARG A 209 20.12 11.24 -4.40
CA ARG A 209 18.67 11.20 -4.12
C ARG A 209 18.49 10.94 -2.63
N LEU A 210 18.07 11.96 -1.92
CA LEU A 210 17.70 11.88 -0.51
C LEU A 210 16.17 11.95 -0.39
N SER A 211 15.57 11.04 0.36
CA SER A 211 14.16 11.13 0.75
C SER A 211 14.03 10.80 2.24
N LEU A 212 13.44 11.70 3.00
CA LEU A 212 13.12 11.53 4.41
C LEU A 212 11.62 11.65 4.60
N GLY A 213 11.04 10.74 5.36
CA GLY A 213 9.61 10.68 5.56
C GLY A 213 9.21 10.33 6.99
N ILE A 214 8.01 10.77 7.32
CA ILE A 214 7.30 10.39 8.54
C ILE A 214 5.89 9.95 8.16
N THR A 215 5.46 8.83 8.71
CA THR A 215 4.08 8.35 8.66
C THR A 215 3.56 8.25 10.07
N LYS A 216 2.40 8.85 10.32
CA LYS A 216 1.70 8.76 11.61
C LYS A 216 0.24 8.41 11.36
N GLN A 217 -0.24 7.42 12.08
CA GLN A 217 -1.65 7.05 12.11
C GLN A 217 -2.27 7.34 13.47
N TRP A 218 -3.60 7.32 13.52
CA TRP A 218 -4.38 7.36 14.75
C TRP A 218 -5.35 6.19 14.75
N LEU A 219 -4.92 5.10 15.37
CA LEU A 219 -5.72 3.87 15.49
C LEU A 219 -5.83 3.50 16.97
N THR A 220 -7.04 3.21 17.41
CA THR A 220 -7.30 2.60 18.70
C THR A 220 -8.11 1.33 18.46
N ILE A 221 -7.61 0.21 18.91
CA ILE A 221 -8.29 -1.09 18.88
C ILE A 221 -8.64 -1.53 20.30
N ASP A 222 -9.66 -2.37 20.41
CA ASP A 222 -9.96 -3.08 21.65
C ASP A 222 -9.19 -4.40 21.62
N SER A 223 -8.40 -4.65 22.66
CA SER A 223 -7.66 -5.90 22.86
C SER A 223 -7.97 -6.38 24.26
N ASP A 224 -8.73 -7.46 24.40
CA ASP A 224 -9.18 -8.05 25.66
C ASP A 224 -9.83 -7.05 26.64
N GLY A 225 -10.69 -6.17 26.10
CA GLY A 225 -11.36 -5.11 26.87
C GLY A 225 -10.46 -3.92 27.24
N GLN A 226 -9.23 -3.88 26.74
CA GLN A 226 -8.31 -2.75 26.91
C GLN A 226 -8.18 -1.96 25.61
N GLN A 227 -8.24 -0.63 25.74
CA GLN A 227 -8.05 0.28 24.61
C GLN A 227 -6.56 0.43 24.30
N LEU A 228 -6.09 -0.21 23.24
CA LEU A 228 -4.70 -0.10 22.77
C LEU A 228 -4.58 0.99 21.71
N LYS A 229 -3.76 2.00 21.98
CA LYS A 229 -3.46 3.10 21.05
C LYS A 229 -2.26 2.73 20.19
N LEU A 230 -2.45 2.72 18.87
CA LEU A 230 -1.44 2.40 17.86
C LEU A 230 -1.19 3.65 17.03
N ASN A 231 -0.38 4.57 17.56
CA ASN A 231 -0.14 5.89 16.98
C ASN A 231 1.33 6.33 17.04
N GLU A 232 2.24 5.41 17.30
CA GLU A 232 3.67 5.68 17.25
C GLU A 232 4.12 5.96 15.81
N PRO A 233 4.72 7.15 15.53
CA PRO A 233 5.11 7.51 14.18
C PRO A 233 6.28 6.65 13.68
N ARG A 234 6.30 6.41 12.36
CA ARG A 234 7.41 5.73 11.67
C ARG A 234 8.17 6.71 10.81
N PHE A 235 9.48 6.74 10.99
CA PHE A 235 10.40 7.49 10.16
C PHE A 235 11.03 6.56 9.12
N THR A 236 11.19 7.07 7.91
CA THR A 236 11.85 6.38 6.81
C THR A 236 12.87 7.32 6.17
N GLY A 237 13.99 6.76 5.74
CA GLY A 237 14.97 7.50 4.97
C GLY A 237 15.59 6.62 3.89
N VAL A 238 15.80 7.22 2.73
CA VAL A 238 16.51 6.63 1.61
C VAL A 238 17.53 7.65 1.13
N LEU A 239 18.76 7.22 0.98
CA LEU A 239 19.85 7.99 0.39
C LEU A 239 20.52 7.13 -0.66
N SER A 240 20.49 7.56 -1.91
CA SER A 240 21.23 6.97 -3.01
C SER A 240 22.20 7.99 -3.55
N ASN A 241 23.47 7.65 -3.61
CA ASN A 241 24.50 8.47 -4.22
C ASN A 241 25.18 7.70 -5.35
N SER A 242 25.41 8.37 -6.45
CA SER A 242 26.22 7.85 -7.53
C SER A 242 27.30 8.85 -7.94
N PHE A 243 28.47 8.34 -8.24
CA PHE A 243 29.63 9.11 -8.65
C PHE A 243 30.12 8.54 -9.98
N THR A 244 29.93 9.33 -11.06
CA THR A 244 30.49 8.99 -12.38
C THR A 244 31.98 9.41 -12.40
N LEU A 245 32.87 8.44 -12.20
CA LEU A 245 34.27 8.64 -12.13
C LEU A 245 34.91 8.54 -13.53
N PRO A 246 36.13 9.05 -13.72
CA PRO A 246 36.89 8.86 -14.98
C PRO A 246 36.96 7.39 -15.41
N GLU A 247 37.25 7.15 -16.69
CA GLU A 247 37.41 5.82 -17.30
C GLU A 247 36.16 4.92 -17.19
N ASN A 248 34.93 5.51 -17.20
CA ASN A 248 33.65 4.80 -17.13
C ASN A 248 33.48 3.97 -15.85
N PHE A 249 34.04 4.42 -14.73
CA PHE A 249 33.69 3.89 -13.42
C PHE A 249 32.43 4.57 -12.88
N LEU A 250 31.54 3.78 -12.28
CA LEU A 250 30.41 4.24 -11.53
C LEU A 250 30.46 3.66 -10.11
N LEU A 251 30.63 4.53 -9.12
CA LEU A 251 30.54 4.18 -7.71
C LEU A 251 29.14 4.53 -7.21
N SER A 252 28.44 3.57 -6.59
CA SER A 252 27.13 3.78 -5.98
C SER A 252 27.17 3.45 -4.50
N LEU A 253 26.46 4.26 -3.71
CA LEU A 253 26.27 4.09 -2.28
C LEU A 253 24.78 4.28 -1.96
N ASP A 254 24.12 3.21 -1.55
CA ASP A 254 22.69 3.19 -1.21
C ASP A 254 22.52 2.91 0.28
N MET A 255 21.69 3.73 0.92
CA MET A 255 21.36 3.60 2.32
C MET A 255 19.86 3.71 2.50
N GLN A 256 19.29 2.84 3.33
CA GLN A 256 17.91 2.94 3.76
C GLN A 256 17.81 2.73 5.26
N PHE A 257 16.88 3.44 5.89
CA PHE A 257 16.48 3.16 7.26
C PHE A 257 14.96 3.28 7.46
N ARG A 258 14.47 2.52 8.41
CA ARG A 258 13.09 2.56 8.90
C ARG A 258 13.10 2.45 10.41
N SER A 259 12.41 3.37 11.09
CA SER A 259 12.31 3.34 12.54
C SER A 259 11.29 2.28 13.02
N LYS A 260 11.27 2.07 14.32
CA LYS A 260 10.12 1.48 15.01
C LYS A 260 8.87 2.31 14.78
N GLY A 261 7.70 1.77 15.15
CA GLY A 261 6.41 2.45 15.13
C GLY A 261 5.29 1.60 14.54
N ASP A 262 4.10 2.17 14.50
CA ASP A 262 2.87 1.50 14.13
C ASP A 262 2.53 1.68 12.65
N LEU A 263 2.03 0.60 12.03
CA LEU A 263 1.38 0.64 10.72
C LEU A 263 0.19 -0.32 10.73
N ARG A 264 -1.01 0.23 10.64
CA ARG A 264 -2.26 -0.49 10.94
C ARG A 264 -2.18 -1.09 12.35
N ASN A 265 -2.42 -2.37 12.53
CA ASN A 265 -2.28 -3.07 13.80
C ASN A 265 -0.97 -3.89 13.93
N VAL A 266 0.02 -3.54 13.13
CA VAL A 266 1.37 -4.12 13.22
C VAL A 266 2.32 -3.10 13.82
N TYR A 267 2.99 -3.47 14.91
CA TYR A 267 4.09 -2.70 15.48
C TYR A 267 5.42 -3.23 14.97
N PHE A 268 6.21 -2.36 14.38
CA PHE A 268 7.59 -2.65 13.99
C PHE A 268 8.51 -2.37 15.16
N ASP A 269 9.01 -3.41 15.82
CA ASP A 269 9.77 -3.30 17.07
C ASP A 269 11.28 -3.18 16.86
N ARG A 270 11.72 -3.00 15.63
CA ARG A 270 13.14 -2.88 15.34
C ARG A 270 13.43 -1.77 14.37
N PHE A 271 14.49 -1.01 14.65
CA PHE A 271 15.13 -0.17 13.64
C PHE A 271 15.74 -1.09 12.58
N ASN A 272 15.38 -0.85 11.33
CA ASN A 272 15.86 -1.60 10.19
C ASN A 272 16.64 -0.66 9.29
N SER A 273 17.87 -1.02 8.93
CA SER A 273 18.67 -0.25 8.00
C SER A 273 19.52 -1.18 7.15
N TYR A 274 19.93 -0.73 5.99
CA TYR A 274 20.97 -1.36 5.21
C TYR A 274 21.82 -0.31 4.50
N VAL A 275 23.04 -0.70 4.18
CA VAL A 275 24.00 0.09 3.40
C VAL A 275 24.61 -0.84 2.36
N ASP A 276 24.42 -0.47 1.10
CA ASP A 276 24.94 -1.17 -0.05
C ASP A 276 25.97 -0.28 -0.74
N ILE A 277 27.03 -0.88 -1.27
CA ILE A 277 28.05 -0.20 -2.10
C ILE A 277 28.26 -1.02 -3.36
N SER A 278 28.38 -0.36 -4.50
CA SER A 278 28.79 -1.02 -5.72
C SER A 278 29.79 -0.17 -6.50
N LEU A 279 30.72 -0.85 -7.18
CA LEU A 279 31.63 -0.25 -8.14
C LEU A 279 31.48 -0.99 -9.46
N ARG A 280 31.05 -0.28 -10.50
CA ARG A 280 30.87 -0.79 -11.86
C ARG A 280 31.88 -0.11 -12.79
N LYS A 281 32.49 -0.89 -13.67
CA LYS A 281 33.28 -0.38 -14.80
C LYS A 281 32.71 -0.90 -16.11
N SER A 282 32.50 0.01 -17.05
CA SER A 282 32.10 -0.32 -18.42
C SER A 282 33.33 -0.30 -19.36
N PHE A 283 33.34 -1.24 -20.29
CA PHE A 283 34.36 -1.46 -21.29
C PHE A 283 33.74 -1.56 -22.69
N LEU A 284 34.55 -1.41 -23.74
CA LEU A 284 34.14 -1.64 -25.13
C LEU A 284 32.90 -0.83 -25.53
N ASN A 285 32.84 0.46 -25.19
CA ASN A 285 31.69 1.33 -25.44
C ASN A 285 30.39 0.76 -24.84
N ASP A 286 30.44 0.36 -23.57
CA ASP A 286 29.34 -0.24 -22.79
C ASP A 286 28.89 -1.66 -23.23
N ALA A 287 29.61 -2.30 -24.16
CA ALA A 287 29.34 -3.67 -24.58
C ALA A 287 29.65 -4.72 -23.48
N LEU A 288 30.56 -4.39 -22.56
CA LEU A 288 30.90 -5.22 -21.40
C LEU A 288 30.92 -4.36 -20.14
N SER A 289 30.28 -4.84 -19.07
CA SER A 289 30.37 -4.21 -17.75
C SER A 289 30.73 -5.25 -16.69
N ILE A 290 31.56 -4.83 -15.75
CA ILE A 290 31.92 -5.62 -14.56
C ILE A 290 31.49 -4.81 -13.35
N GLU A 291 30.78 -5.45 -12.42
CA GLU A 291 30.31 -4.84 -11.17
C GLU A 291 30.74 -5.69 -9.98
N VAL A 292 31.25 -5.03 -8.96
CA VAL A 292 31.49 -5.60 -7.62
C VAL A 292 30.55 -4.91 -6.67
N ARG A 293 29.77 -5.70 -5.91
CA ARG A 293 28.73 -5.19 -5.02
C ARG A 293 28.85 -5.83 -3.64
N GLY A 294 28.67 -5.04 -2.61
CA GLY A 294 28.48 -5.45 -1.24
C GLY A 294 27.10 -5.00 -0.74
N ASP A 295 26.27 -5.95 -0.36
CA ASP A 295 24.91 -5.70 0.14
C ASP A 295 24.88 -5.84 1.66
N ASP A 296 24.08 -4.97 2.31
CA ASP A 296 23.87 -4.93 3.76
C ASP A 296 25.16 -5.07 4.57
N LEU A 297 26.15 -4.19 4.25
CA LEU A 297 27.52 -4.23 4.78
C LEU A 297 27.58 -4.38 6.31
N PHE A 298 26.59 -3.88 7.02
CA PHE A 298 26.53 -3.93 8.49
C PHE A 298 25.58 -5.00 9.03
N ARG A 299 24.95 -5.82 8.16
CA ARG A 299 24.00 -6.88 8.52
C ARG A 299 22.85 -6.40 9.42
N GLN A 300 22.32 -5.20 9.13
CA GLN A 300 21.25 -4.55 9.89
C GLN A 300 19.88 -4.67 9.24
N GLN A 301 19.76 -5.33 8.09
CA GLN A 301 18.50 -5.61 7.42
C GLN A 301 17.72 -6.71 8.17
N LYS A 302 17.25 -6.38 9.37
CA LYS A 302 16.52 -7.30 10.25
C LYS A 302 15.16 -6.70 10.57
N SER A 303 14.12 -7.54 10.56
CA SER A 303 12.76 -7.14 10.90
C SER A 303 12.27 -7.91 12.12
N LYS A 304 11.61 -7.19 13.02
CA LYS A 304 10.80 -7.75 14.11
C LYS A 304 9.47 -7.02 14.13
N THR A 305 8.40 -7.76 13.99
CA THR A 305 7.04 -7.23 13.98
C THR A 305 6.20 -7.90 15.04
N LEU A 306 5.31 -7.13 15.65
CA LEU A 306 4.33 -7.60 16.61
C LEU A 306 2.94 -7.30 16.06
N LEU A 307 2.12 -8.34 15.88
CA LEU A 307 0.72 -8.15 15.56
C LEU A 307 -0.03 -7.78 16.83
N ARG A 308 -0.79 -6.70 16.79
CA ARG A 308 -1.67 -6.27 17.86
C ARG A 308 -3.09 -6.67 17.51
N SER A 309 -3.67 -7.56 18.30
CA SER A 309 -5.00 -8.14 18.07
C SER A 309 -5.70 -8.43 19.40
N GLY A 310 -6.84 -9.09 19.38
CA GLY A 310 -7.61 -9.46 20.57
C GLY A 310 -7.15 -10.74 21.27
N ALA A 311 -6.01 -11.32 20.83
CA ALA A 311 -5.43 -12.51 21.48
C ALA A 311 -4.02 -12.23 22.00
#